data_8d819497a44714f2ced9164b4b203a6b
#
_entry.id   8d819497a44714f2ced9164b4b203a6b
#
_cell.length_a   1.000
_cell.length_b   1.000
_cell.length_c   1.000
_cell.angle_alpha   90.00
_cell.angle_beta   90.00
_cell.angle_gamma   90.00
#
_symmetry.space_group_name_H-M   'P 1'
#
loop_
_entity.id
_entity.type
_entity.pdbx_description
1 polymer ?
#
loop_
_entity_poly.entity_id
_entity_poly.type
_entity_poly.pdbx_seq_one_letter_code
_entity_poly.pdbx_strand_id
1 'polypeptide(L)'
;MDNNLIPYQPVISDIKNLITVGQNVAYNAANRAMIMTYWNIGKRIVEEEQSGAERAEYGKRLIPVLSAELTKEFGNSYSSRNLHYYRKFYHCFPDSEILNTRVQNLNWSHFRALLRVPDEDARIWYMNEAANENWSVRTLDRNIGTQYYYRLLHSPKKEAVMAEMKEKTAAEPKHQFELLKSPIVAEFLGF
;
A
#
# COMPACT_ATOMS: atom_id res chain seq x y z
N MET A 1 27.21 -30.83 -13.38
CA MET A 1 26.61 -30.14 -12.20
C MET A 1 27.22 -30.79 -10.96
N ASP A 2 28.00 -30.02 -10.24
CA ASP A 2 28.94 -30.52 -9.26
C ASP A 2 28.27 -31.23 -8.09
N ASN A 3 28.50 -32.53 -8.01
CA ASN A 3 28.05 -33.42 -6.93
C ASN A 3 28.72 -33.10 -5.57
N ASN A 4 29.56 -32.04 -5.52
CA ASN A 4 30.37 -31.66 -4.37
C ASN A 4 29.66 -30.73 -3.37
N LEU A 5 28.44 -30.26 -3.69
CA LEU A 5 27.67 -29.34 -2.85
C LEU A 5 26.64 -30.02 -1.95
N ILE A 6 26.38 -31.34 -2.11
CA ILE A 6 25.34 -32.06 -1.40
C ILE A 6 25.49 -31.99 0.15
N PRO A 7 26.70 -32.15 0.73
CA PRO A 7 26.85 -32.09 2.19
C PRO A 7 26.62 -30.70 2.78
N TYR A 8 26.69 -29.64 1.98
CA TYR A 8 26.53 -28.24 2.43
C TYR A 8 25.12 -27.66 2.18
N GLN A 9 24.24 -28.38 1.49
CA GLN A 9 22.91 -27.91 1.12
C GLN A 9 22.06 -27.42 2.30
N PRO A 10 22.04 -28.09 3.48
CA PRO A 10 21.30 -27.59 4.63
C PRO A 10 21.80 -26.22 5.10
N VAL A 11 23.11 -26.06 5.26
CA VAL A 11 23.72 -24.79 5.71
C VAL A 11 23.47 -23.66 4.67
N ILE A 12 23.59 -23.98 3.40
CA ILE A 12 23.29 -23.03 2.32
C ILE A 12 21.81 -22.61 2.34
N SER A 13 20.91 -23.55 2.58
CA SER A 13 19.48 -23.28 2.70
C SER A 13 19.18 -22.39 3.91
N ASP A 14 19.77 -22.70 5.04
CA ASP A 14 19.60 -21.92 6.28
C ASP A 14 20.11 -20.48 6.11
N ILE A 15 21.30 -20.32 5.53
CA ILE A 15 21.87 -18.99 5.27
C ILE A 15 20.99 -18.19 4.29
N LYS A 16 20.50 -18.82 3.22
CA LYS A 16 19.58 -18.17 2.27
C LYS A 16 18.28 -17.72 2.98
N ASN A 17 17.76 -18.55 3.87
CA ASN A 17 16.57 -18.21 4.65
C ASN A 17 16.85 -17.03 5.59
N LEU A 18 17.96 -17.02 6.31
CA LEU A 18 18.37 -15.92 7.19
C LEU A 18 18.47 -14.60 6.41
N ILE A 19 19.11 -14.62 5.23
CA ILE A 19 19.21 -13.44 4.36
C ILE A 19 17.82 -12.96 3.93
N THR A 20 16.96 -13.86 3.46
CA THR A 20 15.61 -13.54 3.02
C THR A 20 14.76 -12.93 4.14
N VAL A 21 14.84 -13.51 5.34
CA VAL A 21 14.13 -12.98 6.53
C VAL A 21 14.62 -11.58 6.86
N GLY A 22 15.95 -11.36 6.89
CA GLY A 22 16.53 -10.04 7.15
C GLY A 22 16.10 -8.99 6.12
N GLN A 23 16.11 -9.35 4.83
CA GLN A 23 15.65 -8.46 3.75
C GLN A 23 14.16 -8.11 3.91
N ASN A 24 13.31 -9.09 4.24
CA ASN A 24 11.88 -8.86 4.44
C ASN A 24 11.61 -7.93 5.63
N VAL A 25 12.34 -8.09 6.74
CA VAL A 25 12.25 -7.19 7.90
C VAL A 25 12.60 -5.76 7.52
N ALA A 26 13.73 -5.57 6.84
CA ALA A 26 14.18 -4.24 6.42
C ALA A 26 13.17 -3.58 5.45
N TYR A 27 12.67 -4.36 4.47
CA TYR A 27 11.66 -3.88 3.54
C TYR A 27 10.36 -3.45 4.26
N ASN A 28 9.84 -4.29 5.15
CA ASN A 28 8.60 -3.99 5.87
C ASN A 28 8.75 -2.74 6.75
N ALA A 29 9.91 -2.55 7.37
CA ALA A 29 10.21 -1.35 8.14
C ALA A 29 10.22 -0.09 7.25
N ALA A 30 10.89 -0.14 6.11
CA ALA A 30 10.93 0.97 5.15
C ALA A 30 9.53 1.26 4.56
N ASN A 31 8.79 0.24 4.16
CA ASN A 31 7.42 0.37 3.64
C ASN A 31 6.50 1.03 4.68
N ARG A 32 6.57 0.60 5.94
CA ARG A 32 5.79 1.20 7.03
C ARG A 32 6.16 2.66 7.23
N ALA A 33 7.45 2.98 7.31
CA ALA A 33 7.92 4.35 7.48
C ALA A 33 7.42 5.24 6.33
N MET A 34 7.54 4.79 5.09
CA MET A 34 7.07 5.49 3.90
C MET A 34 5.55 5.77 3.94
N ILE A 35 4.74 4.76 4.22
CA ILE A 35 3.28 4.92 4.28
C ILE A 35 2.88 5.90 5.37
N MET A 36 3.47 5.79 6.56
CA MET A 36 3.18 6.71 7.66
C MET A 36 3.66 8.14 7.36
N THR A 37 4.77 8.30 6.63
CA THR A 37 5.22 9.61 6.15
C THR A 37 4.19 10.22 5.19
N TYR A 38 3.69 9.47 4.22
CA TYR A 38 2.66 9.94 3.28
C TYR A 38 1.36 10.31 3.99
N TRP A 39 0.97 9.53 5.00
CA TRP A 39 -0.19 9.84 5.83
C TRP A 39 0.00 11.15 6.62
N ASN A 40 1.16 11.33 7.25
CA ASN A 40 1.49 12.55 8.00
C ASN A 40 1.56 13.78 7.09
N ILE A 41 2.10 13.65 5.87
CA ILE A 41 2.08 14.73 4.87
C ILE A 41 0.62 15.08 4.53
N GLY A 42 -0.22 14.08 4.28
CA GLY A 42 -1.65 14.28 4.03
C GLY A 42 -2.35 15.00 5.17
N LYS A 43 -2.08 14.57 6.41
CA LYS A 43 -2.59 15.21 7.64
C LYS A 43 -2.18 16.68 7.70
N ARG A 44 -0.89 16.96 7.52
CA ARG A 44 -0.36 18.34 7.61
C ARG A 44 -0.95 19.25 6.53
N ILE A 45 -1.16 18.74 5.31
CA ILE A 45 -1.83 19.48 4.24
C ILE A 45 -3.27 19.84 4.66
N VAL A 46 -4.03 18.89 5.18
CA VAL A 46 -5.44 19.10 5.60
C VAL A 46 -5.52 20.10 6.75
N GLU A 47 -4.65 19.99 7.75
CA GLU A 47 -4.58 20.93 8.88
C GLU A 47 -4.29 22.35 8.41
N GLU A 48 -3.39 22.52 7.43
CA GLU A 48 -3.06 23.84 6.88
C GLU A 48 -4.23 24.40 6.06
N GLU A 49 -4.90 23.58 5.25
CA GLU A 49 -6.09 23.99 4.50
C GLU A 49 -7.24 24.44 5.43
N GLN A 50 -7.41 23.76 6.55
CA GLN A 50 -8.44 24.11 7.56
C GLN A 50 -8.09 25.37 8.34
N SER A 51 -6.83 25.55 8.71
CA SER A 51 -6.35 26.75 9.43
C SER A 51 -6.40 28.02 8.55
N GLY A 52 -6.33 27.83 7.24
CA GLY A 52 -6.37 28.89 6.24
C GLY A 52 -7.76 29.20 5.68
N ALA A 53 -8.85 28.74 6.31
CA ALA A 53 -10.23 28.88 5.79
C ALA A 53 -10.64 30.34 5.47
N GLU A 54 -10.03 31.35 6.14
CA GLU A 54 -10.20 32.77 5.79
C GLU A 54 -9.43 33.18 4.52
N ARG A 55 -8.55 32.32 3.97
CA ARG A 55 -7.75 32.56 2.78
C ARG A 55 -7.94 31.45 1.75
N ALA A 56 -9.12 31.34 1.18
CA ALA A 56 -9.46 30.31 0.18
C ALA A 56 -8.47 30.28 -1.02
N GLU A 57 -7.82 31.39 -1.37
CA GLU A 57 -6.76 31.44 -2.37
C GLU A 57 -5.45 30.79 -1.90
N TYR A 58 -5.13 30.89 -0.62
CA TYR A 58 -3.92 30.27 -0.04
C TYR A 58 -4.00 28.76 -0.13
N GLY A 59 -5.13 28.17 0.25
CA GLY A 59 -5.36 26.70 0.17
C GLY A 59 -5.22 26.17 -1.27
N LYS A 60 -5.67 26.94 -2.29
CA LYS A 60 -5.53 26.55 -3.70
C LYS A 60 -4.07 26.52 -4.18
N ARG A 61 -3.19 27.31 -3.59
CA ARG A 61 -1.76 27.42 -3.95
C ARG A 61 -0.86 26.49 -3.13
N LEU A 62 -1.35 25.95 -2.00
CA LEU A 62 -0.53 25.18 -1.07
C LEU A 62 0.12 23.98 -1.76
N ILE A 63 -0.66 23.09 -2.37
CA ILE A 63 -0.13 21.88 -3.03
C ILE A 63 0.82 22.21 -4.20
N PRO A 64 0.53 23.16 -5.12
CA PRO A 64 1.48 23.58 -6.14
C PRO A 64 2.81 24.08 -5.58
N VAL A 65 2.80 24.90 -4.54
CA VAL A 65 4.02 25.42 -3.90
C VAL A 65 4.82 24.30 -3.22
N LEU A 66 4.15 23.47 -2.42
CA LEU A 66 4.79 22.31 -1.80
C LEU A 66 5.42 21.37 -2.84
N SER A 67 4.69 21.10 -3.95
CA SER A 67 5.19 20.26 -5.03
C SER A 67 6.46 20.81 -5.66
N ALA A 68 6.52 22.11 -5.94
CA ALA A 68 7.67 22.74 -6.57
C ALA A 68 8.93 22.60 -5.71
N GLU A 69 8.82 22.82 -4.40
CA GLU A 69 9.96 22.73 -3.49
C GLU A 69 10.34 21.26 -3.20
N LEU A 70 9.35 20.43 -2.86
CA LEU A 70 9.62 19.05 -2.45
C LEU A 70 10.10 18.15 -3.61
N THR A 71 9.60 18.35 -4.84
CA THR A 71 10.10 17.59 -6.00
C THR A 71 11.53 17.94 -6.35
N LYS A 72 11.94 19.18 -6.15
CA LYS A 72 13.30 19.62 -6.40
C LYS A 72 14.31 18.97 -5.45
N GLU A 73 13.91 18.73 -4.20
CA GLU A 73 14.78 18.19 -3.16
C GLU A 73 14.68 16.66 -3.02
N PHE A 74 13.47 16.12 -3.10
CA PHE A 74 13.16 14.72 -2.77
C PHE A 74 12.63 13.88 -3.94
N GLY A 75 12.51 14.44 -5.14
CA GLY A 75 12.11 13.70 -6.34
C GLY A 75 10.60 13.65 -6.60
N ASN A 76 10.23 12.87 -7.62
CA ASN A 76 8.87 12.87 -8.20
C ASN A 76 7.79 12.27 -7.29
N SER A 77 8.17 11.55 -6.24
CA SER A 77 7.23 11.06 -5.22
C SER A 77 6.46 12.19 -4.54
N TYR A 78 6.95 13.42 -4.61
CA TYR A 78 6.30 14.61 -4.02
C TYR A 78 5.65 15.54 -5.06
N SER A 79 5.38 15.03 -6.27
CA SER A 79 4.64 15.78 -7.30
C SER A 79 3.24 16.18 -6.81
N SER A 80 2.67 17.24 -7.39
CA SER A 80 1.33 17.73 -7.06
C SER A 80 0.28 16.61 -7.07
N ARG A 81 0.35 15.71 -8.05
CA ARG A 81 -0.51 14.53 -8.13
C ARG A 81 -0.40 13.63 -6.88
N ASN A 82 0.82 13.36 -6.43
CA ASN A 82 1.06 12.50 -5.28
C ASN A 82 0.65 13.19 -3.96
N LEU A 83 0.90 14.51 -3.83
CA LEU A 83 0.44 15.27 -2.67
C LEU A 83 -1.10 15.27 -2.55
N HIS A 84 -1.82 15.33 -3.68
CA HIS A 84 -3.28 15.12 -3.69
C HIS A 84 -3.66 13.70 -3.23
N TYR A 85 -2.90 12.65 -3.59
CA TYR A 85 -3.13 11.31 -3.08
C TYR A 85 -2.86 11.21 -1.58
N TYR A 86 -1.81 11.86 -1.06
CA TYR A 86 -1.50 11.87 0.37
C TYR A 86 -2.60 12.58 1.17
N ARG A 87 -3.09 13.72 0.67
CA ARG A 87 -4.24 14.42 1.26
C ARG A 87 -5.49 13.52 1.29
N LYS A 88 -5.83 12.89 0.15
CA LYS A 88 -6.94 11.95 0.07
C LYS A 88 -6.75 10.76 0.98
N PHE A 89 -5.52 10.27 1.14
CA PHE A 89 -5.19 9.15 2.00
C PHE A 89 -5.55 9.46 3.46
N TYR A 90 -5.15 10.62 3.96
CA TYR A 90 -5.54 11.06 5.30
C TYR A 90 -7.07 11.18 5.46
N HIS A 91 -7.78 11.76 4.48
CA HIS A 91 -9.24 11.85 4.53
C HIS A 91 -9.94 10.48 4.54
N CYS A 92 -9.43 9.52 3.79
CA CYS A 92 -10.03 8.18 3.68
C CYS A 92 -9.69 7.28 4.87
N PHE A 93 -8.61 7.55 5.57
CA PHE A 93 -8.08 6.75 6.68
C PHE A 93 -7.58 7.67 7.81
N PRO A 94 -8.48 8.39 8.51
CA PRO A 94 -8.08 9.36 9.53
C PRO A 94 -7.50 8.69 10.79
N ASP A 95 -7.82 7.41 11.04
CA ASP A 95 -7.35 6.66 12.19
C ASP A 95 -5.97 6.04 11.92
N SER A 96 -4.96 6.57 12.60
CA SER A 96 -3.59 6.06 12.50
C SER A 96 -3.39 4.68 13.14
N GLU A 97 -4.21 4.27 14.10
CA GLU A 97 -4.08 2.96 14.77
C GLU A 97 -4.51 1.84 13.82
N ILE A 98 -5.62 2.03 13.10
CA ILE A 98 -6.06 1.09 12.07
C ILE A 98 -4.98 0.92 11.00
N LEU A 99 -4.37 2.02 10.55
CA LEU A 99 -3.29 1.96 9.59
C LEU A 99 -2.07 1.21 10.13
N ASN A 100 -1.64 1.50 11.34
CA ASN A 100 -0.48 0.88 11.95
C ASN A 100 -0.57 -0.65 12.04
N THR A 101 -1.77 -1.18 12.24
CA THR A 101 -2.01 -2.63 12.29
C THR A 101 -2.06 -3.26 10.90
N ARG A 102 -2.45 -2.53 9.85
CA ARG A 102 -2.65 -3.06 8.48
C ARG A 102 -1.47 -2.85 7.54
N VAL A 103 -0.63 -1.84 7.82
CA VAL A 103 0.56 -1.51 7.00
C VAL A 103 1.59 -2.64 6.91
N GLN A 104 1.57 -3.61 7.83
CA GLN A 104 2.49 -4.74 7.78
C GLN A 104 2.32 -5.61 6.52
N ASN A 105 1.09 -5.75 6.01
CA ASN A 105 0.75 -6.61 4.89
C ASN A 105 0.34 -5.85 3.61
N LEU A 106 0.31 -4.52 3.67
CA LEU A 106 -0.08 -3.67 2.55
C LEU A 106 1.05 -2.70 2.20
N ASN A 107 1.19 -2.40 0.91
CA ASN A 107 2.09 -1.36 0.42
C ASN A 107 1.34 -0.15 -0.12
N TRP A 108 2.07 0.91 -0.50
CA TRP A 108 1.47 2.14 -1.02
C TRP A 108 0.57 1.91 -2.24
N SER A 109 0.91 0.95 -3.11
CA SER A 109 0.08 0.63 -4.28
C SER A 109 -1.28 0.03 -3.89
N HIS A 110 -1.37 -0.74 -2.79
CA HIS A 110 -2.64 -1.20 -2.24
C HIS A 110 -3.49 -0.01 -1.78
N PHE A 111 -2.92 0.93 -1.02
CA PHE A 111 -3.64 2.12 -0.58
C PHE A 111 -4.12 2.96 -1.77
N ARG A 112 -3.30 3.14 -2.81
CA ARG A 112 -3.72 3.83 -4.03
C ARG A 112 -4.92 3.16 -4.72
N ALA A 113 -5.00 1.83 -4.70
CA ALA A 113 -6.16 1.09 -5.19
C ALA A 113 -7.40 1.36 -4.33
N LEU A 114 -7.25 1.26 -2.99
CA LEU A 114 -8.31 1.53 -2.02
C LEU A 114 -8.87 2.95 -2.11
N LEU A 115 -8.02 3.95 -2.38
CA LEU A 115 -8.47 5.34 -2.55
C LEU A 115 -9.45 5.55 -3.72
N ARG A 116 -9.60 4.58 -4.62
CA ARG A 116 -10.59 4.62 -5.72
C ARG A 116 -11.98 4.14 -5.30
N VAL A 117 -12.09 3.48 -4.13
CA VAL A 117 -13.35 2.99 -3.58
C VAL A 117 -14.02 4.14 -2.82
N PRO A 118 -15.16 4.69 -3.31
CA PRO A 118 -15.81 5.85 -2.67
C PRO A 118 -16.50 5.48 -1.38
N ASP A 119 -17.12 4.30 -1.31
CA ASP A 119 -17.82 3.78 -0.15
C ASP A 119 -16.83 3.41 0.95
N GLU A 120 -17.04 3.94 2.15
CA GLU A 120 -16.14 3.76 3.29
C GLU A 120 -16.16 2.32 3.80
N ASP A 121 -17.34 1.72 3.94
CA ASP A 121 -17.50 0.35 4.44
C ASP A 121 -16.85 -0.64 3.48
N ALA A 122 -17.09 -0.48 2.17
CA ALA A 122 -16.44 -1.28 1.14
C ALA A 122 -14.92 -1.11 1.17
N ARG A 123 -14.41 0.13 1.31
CA ARG A 123 -12.99 0.44 1.35
C ARG A 123 -12.31 -0.20 2.55
N ILE A 124 -12.88 -0.10 3.73
CA ILE A 124 -12.37 -0.73 4.96
C ILE A 124 -12.43 -2.25 4.85
N TRP A 125 -13.50 -2.80 4.31
CA TRP A 125 -13.62 -4.23 4.06
C TRP A 125 -12.53 -4.73 3.12
N TYR A 126 -12.33 -4.10 1.95
CA TYR A 126 -11.25 -4.46 1.02
C TYR A 126 -9.87 -4.37 1.64
N MET A 127 -9.62 -3.36 2.47
CA MET A 127 -8.36 -3.21 3.20
C MET A 127 -8.11 -4.40 4.13
N ASN A 128 -9.12 -4.79 4.90
CA ASN A 128 -9.05 -5.90 5.84
C ASN A 128 -8.84 -7.23 5.13
N GLU A 129 -9.60 -7.51 4.07
CA GLU A 129 -9.47 -8.74 3.29
C GLU A 129 -8.10 -8.82 2.61
N ALA A 130 -7.64 -7.75 1.98
CA ALA A 130 -6.34 -7.70 1.34
C ALA A 130 -5.19 -7.97 2.33
N ALA A 131 -5.28 -7.42 3.55
CA ALA A 131 -4.29 -7.65 4.60
C ALA A 131 -4.33 -9.07 5.17
N ASN A 132 -5.52 -9.62 5.42
CA ASN A 132 -5.71 -10.93 6.02
C ASN A 132 -5.37 -12.08 5.05
N GLU A 133 -5.77 -11.94 3.78
CA GLU A 133 -5.61 -12.96 2.74
C GLU A 133 -4.31 -12.75 1.92
N ASN A 134 -3.49 -11.73 2.28
CA ASN A 134 -2.26 -11.37 1.58
C ASN A 134 -2.47 -11.18 0.06
N TRP A 135 -3.52 -10.45 -0.32
CA TRP A 135 -3.77 -10.17 -1.73
C TRP A 135 -2.66 -9.34 -2.36
N SER A 136 -2.32 -9.66 -3.60
CA SER A 136 -1.51 -8.78 -4.42
C SER A 136 -2.29 -7.52 -4.79
N VAL A 137 -1.60 -6.45 -5.19
CA VAL A 137 -2.25 -5.23 -5.72
C VAL A 137 -3.17 -5.58 -6.88
N ARG A 138 -2.75 -6.50 -7.75
CA ARG A 138 -3.53 -6.95 -8.91
C ARG A 138 -4.80 -7.67 -8.49
N THR A 139 -4.71 -8.55 -7.47
CA THR A 139 -5.87 -9.24 -6.89
C THR A 139 -6.85 -8.24 -6.30
N LEU A 140 -6.35 -7.27 -5.52
CA LEU A 140 -7.17 -6.21 -4.94
C LEU A 140 -7.87 -5.37 -6.03
N ASP A 141 -7.15 -4.94 -7.06
CA ASP A 141 -7.69 -4.17 -8.17
C ASP A 141 -8.81 -4.92 -8.92
N ARG A 142 -8.58 -6.22 -9.19
CA ARG A 142 -9.60 -7.08 -9.80
C ARG A 142 -10.84 -7.17 -8.91
N ASN A 143 -10.66 -7.39 -7.60
CA ASN A 143 -11.77 -7.59 -6.67
C ASN A 143 -12.59 -6.30 -6.49
N ILE A 144 -11.94 -5.14 -6.50
CA ILE A 144 -12.61 -3.84 -6.55
C ILE A 144 -13.37 -3.68 -7.88
N GLY A 145 -12.72 -3.95 -9.01
CA GLY A 145 -13.30 -3.82 -10.33
C GLY A 145 -14.51 -4.74 -10.60
N THR A 146 -14.49 -5.94 -10.02
CA THR A 146 -15.62 -6.90 -10.10
C THR A 146 -16.66 -6.68 -9.02
N GLN A 147 -16.54 -5.62 -8.22
CA GLN A 147 -17.45 -5.27 -7.14
C GLN A 147 -17.69 -6.43 -6.15
N TYR A 148 -16.63 -7.14 -5.78
CA TYR A 148 -16.72 -8.36 -4.97
C TYR A 148 -17.43 -8.12 -3.64
N TYR A 149 -17.16 -7.00 -2.95
CA TYR A 149 -17.86 -6.62 -1.72
C TYR A 149 -19.38 -6.60 -1.90
N TYR A 150 -19.88 -5.92 -2.93
CA TYR A 150 -21.32 -5.79 -3.17
C TYR A 150 -21.94 -7.11 -3.65
N ARG A 151 -21.22 -7.89 -4.45
CA ARG A 151 -21.65 -9.25 -4.85
C ARG A 151 -21.79 -10.14 -3.62
N LEU A 152 -20.86 -10.08 -2.68
CA LEU A 152 -20.92 -10.86 -1.44
C LEU A 152 -22.06 -10.38 -0.53
N LEU A 153 -22.28 -9.06 -0.44
CA LEU A 153 -23.33 -8.46 0.39
C LEU A 153 -24.73 -8.86 -0.11
N HIS A 154 -24.95 -8.83 -1.43
CA HIS A 154 -26.28 -9.05 -2.03
C HIS A 154 -26.55 -10.50 -2.48
N SER A 155 -25.54 -11.37 -2.45
CA SER A 155 -25.73 -12.74 -2.87
C SER A 155 -26.45 -13.59 -1.82
N PRO A 156 -27.51 -14.32 -2.19
CA PRO A 156 -28.11 -15.33 -1.33
C PRO A 156 -27.20 -16.58 -1.17
N LYS A 157 -26.17 -16.74 -2.02
CA LYS A 157 -25.21 -17.85 -2.02
C LYS A 157 -23.79 -17.33 -1.77
N LYS A 158 -23.53 -16.81 -0.57
CA LYS A 158 -22.25 -16.19 -0.20
C LYS A 158 -21.07 -17.14 -0.37
N GLU A 159 -21.25 -18.42 -0.02
CA GLU A 159 -20.22 -19.47 -0.13
C GLU A 159 -19.75 -19.67 -1.58
N ALA A 160 -20.66 -19.60 -2.55
CA ALA A 160 -20.32 -19.72 -3.96
C ALA A 160 -19.50 -18.51 -4.46
N VAL A 161 -19.84 -17.31 -4.02
CA VAL A 161 -19.08 -16.09 -4.35
C VAL A 161 -17.68 -16.13 -3.74
N MET A 162 -17.56 -16.60 -2.48
CA MET A 162 -16.28 -16.78 -1.81
C MET A 162 -15.42 -17.87 -2.47
N ALA A 163 -16.01 -18.99 -2.87
CA ALA A 163 -15.31 -20.09 -3.55
C ALA A 163 -14.75 -19.62 -4.90
N GLU A 164 -15.56 -18.93 -5.72
CA GLU A 164 -15.12 -18.33 -6.98
C GLU A 164 -13.92 -17.38 -6.79
N MET A 165 -13.98 -16.56 -5.75
CA MET A 165 -12.93 -15.60 -5.45
C MET A 165 -11.63 -16.30 -5.04
N LYS A 166 -11.70 -17.31 -4.16
CA LYS A 166 -10.55 -18.10 -3.73
C LYS A 166 -9.88 -18.81 -4.90
N GLU A 167 -10.66 -19.40 -5.78
CA GLU A 167 -10.15 -20.06 -6.99
C GLU A 167 -9.39 -19.06 -7.88
N LYS A 168 -9.98 -17.92 -8.17
CA LYS A 168 -9.35 -16.86 -8.98
C LYS A 168 -8.12 -16.26 -8.31
N THR A 169 -8.09 -16.16 -7.00
CA THR A 169 -6.94 -15.65 -6.23
C THR A 169 -5.80 -16.67 -6.17
N ALA A 170 -6.11 -17.96 -6.03
CA ALA A 170 -5.11 -19.03 -6.00
C ALA A 170 -4.35 -19.17 -7.33
N ALA A 171 -4.96 -18.79 -8.46
CA ALA A 171 -4.36 -18.82 -9.77
C ALA A 171 -3.30 -17.70 -9.99
N GLU A 172 -3.23 -16.71 -9.10
CA GLU A 172 -2.25 -15.63 -9.20
C GLU A 172 -0.97 -15.95 -8.43
N PRO A 173 0.24 -15.73 -9.03
CA PRO A 173 1.49 -15.99 -8.34
C PRO A 173 1.62 -15.09 -7.12
N LYS A 174 1.99 -15.68 -5.98
CA LYS A 174 2.30 -14.91 -4.75
C LYS A 174 3.64 -14.20 -4.95
N HIS A 175 3.61 -12.92 -5.24
CA HIS A 175 4.80 -12.09 -5.47
C HIS A 175 5.47 -11.66 -4.15
N GLN A 176 5.99 -12.60 -3.36
CA GLN A 176 6.73 -12.28 -2.14
C GLN A 176 8.06 -11.51 -2.41
N PHE A 177 8.62 -11.62 -3.62
CA PHE A 177 9.92 -11.04 -3.98
C PHE A 177 9.85 -9.72 -4.77
N GLU A 178 8.71 -9.32 -5.32
CA GLU A 178 8.57 -8.02 -6.01
C GLU A 178 8.72 -6.83 -5.05
N LEU A 179 8.49 -7.05 -3.78
CA LEU A 179 8.55 -6.03 -2.74
C LEU A 179 9.97 -5.45 -2.57
N LEU A 180 11.02 -6.27 -2.70
CA LEU A 180 12.42 -5.83 -2.56
C LEU A 180 12.93 -5.00 -3.74
N LYS A 181 12.22 -4.99 -4.87
CA LYS A 181 12.55 -4.24 -6.09
C LYS A 181 11.58 -3.08 -6.32
N SER A 182 10.86 -2.63 -5.30
CA SER A 182 9.91 -1.53 -5.46
C SER A 182 10.65 -0.21 -5.71
N PRO A 183 10.53 0.38 -6.91
CA PRO A 183 11.16 1.66 -7.21
C PRO A 183 10.71 2.78 -6.27
N ILE A 184 9.47 2.69 -5.77
CA ILE A 184 8.87 3.67 -4.86
C ILE A 184 9.59 3.67 -3.51
N VAL A 185 9.95 2.48 -2.99
CA VAL A 185 10.70 2.38 -1.72
C VAL A 185 12.14 2.84 -1.91
N ALA A 186 12.76 2.50 -3.04
CA ALA A 186 14.11 2.97 -3.36
C ALA A 186 14.17 4.51 -3.44
N GLU A 187 13.24 5.14 -4.18
CA GLU A 187 13.13 6.60 -4.27
C GLU A 187 12.88 7.24 -2.89
N PHE A 188 12.03 6.65 -2.05
CA PHE A 188 11.79 7.15 -0.69
C PHE A 188 13.04 7.11 0.18
N LEU A 189 13.90 6.10 0.00
CA LEU A 189 15.17 5.95 0.73
C LEU A 189 16.32 6.78 0.13
N GLY A 190 16.10 7.44 -1.02
CA GLY A 190 17.09 8.30 -1.67
C GLY A 190 18.11 7.55 -2.54
N PHE A 191 17.72 6.36 -3.08
CA PHE A 191 18.53 5.58 -4.01
C PHE A 191 18.10 5.76 -5.44
#